data_916514ecd11e2747eb1713bc808fbf4c
#
_entry.id   916514ecd11e2747eb1713bc808fbf4c
#
_cell.length_a   1.000
_cell.length_b   1.000
_cell.length_c   1.000
_cell.angle_alpha   90.00
_cell.angle_beta   90.00
_cell.angle_gamma   90.00
#
_symmetry.space_group_name_H-M   'P 1'
#
loop_
_entity.id
_entity.type
_entity.pdbx_description
1 polymer ?
#
loop_
_entity_poly.entity_id
_entity_poly.type
_entity_poly.pdbx_seq_one_letter_code
_entity_poly.pdbx_strand_id
1 'polypeptide(L)'
;MSKFCMYCGKALEEGAVCDCQQPVQQPASVQQPVYQQPVQVAPAKPSPVGEAFKNMFPFIKSYFTNPKEAVLNGAKSNLILAIIFVAIFASTFIIGKLLGVLDTAFAVEGVKMSIPFIQILLTGIIDASLWVGLSTLVLFVIAKMFGGNINFKEAFTAVGLQTFVPTALILLSGISAFIDTTFASYIYNLAIIVWTVTMAFDIINNIGSVTEVGKKFIATLAAIGIAIGFFTFISGKLDLWIAENIKFKSISYEDVLEDYADDLADAFEDFDF
;
A
#
# COMPACT_ATOMS: atom_id res chain seq x y z
N MET A 1 -54.71 -26.84 22.74
CA MET A 1 -53.59 -26.00 22.22
C MET A 1 -53.15 -26.55 20.90
N SER A 2 -53.30 -25.79 19.82
CA SER A 2 -52.87 -26.23 18.46
C SER A 2 -51.36 -26.29 18.39
N LYS A 3 -50.78 -27.47 18.06
CA LYS A 3 -49.38 -27.67 17.82
C LYS A 3 -49.10 -27.49 16.32
N PHE A 4 -47.99 -26.86 15.99
CA PHE A 4 -47.58 -26.69 14.58
C PHE A 4 -46.40 -27.61 14.28
N CYS A 5 -46.36 -28.15 13.06
CA CYS A 5 -45.22 -28.94 12.62
C CYS A 5 -43.97 -28.05 12.46
N MET A 6 -42.86 -28.42 13.14
CA MET A 6 -41.59 -27.66 13.13
C MET A 6 -40.92 -27.66 11.76
N TYR A 7 -41.31 -28.55 10.83
CA TYR A 7 -40.68 -28.64 9.50
C TYR A 7 -41.43 -27.92 8.38
N CYS A 8 -42.77 -27.92 8.40
CA CYS A 8 -43.57 -27.32 7.34
C CYS A 8 -44.55 -26.24 7.79
N GLY A 9 -44.62 -25.95 9.11
CA GLY A 9 -45.45 -24.88 9.67
C GLY A 9 -46.97 -25.16 9.65
N LYS A 10 -47.45 -26.35 9.24
CA LYS A 10 -48.89 -26.66 9.29
C LYS A 10 -49.40 -26.92 10.71
N ALA A 11 -50.57 -26.42 11.00
CA ALA A 11 -51.26 -26.72 12.24
C ALA A 11 -51.63 -28.21 12.33
N LEU A 12 -51.32 -28.84 13.46
CA LEU A 12 -51.62 -30.25 13.73
C LEU A 12 -52.66 -30.34 14.82
N GLU A 13 -53.66 -31.24 14.65
CA GLU A 13 -54.61 -31.63 15.68
C GLU A 13 -53.91 -32.52 16.71
N GLU A 14 -54.43 -32.55 17.96
CA GLU A 14 -53.79 -33.31 19.05
C GLU A 14 -53.74 -34.81 18.69
N GLY A 15 -52.49 -35.34 18.52
CA GLY A 15 -52.23 -36.73 18.16
C GLY A 15 -51.95 -37.00 16.68
N ALA A 16 -52.06 -36.00 15.80
CA ALA A 16 -51.77 -36.16 14.36
C ALA A 16 -50.27 -36.05 14.05
N VAL A 17 -49.76 -36.95 13.21
CA VAL A 17 -48.38 -36.93 12.69
C VAL A 17 -48.42 -36.25 11.33
N CYS A 18 -47.45 -35.33 11.09
CA CYS A 18 -47.40 -34.57 9.85
C CYS A 18 -46.93 -35.45 8.67
N ASP A 19 -47.67 -35.44 7.57
CA ASP A 19 -47.37 -36.20 6.33
C ASP A 19 -46.05 -35.82 5.69
N CYS A 20 -45.47 -34.70 6.07
CA CYS A 20 -44.17 -34.27 5.53
C CYS A 20 -42.96 -35.13 6.03
N GLN A 21 -43.18 -36.04 6.98
CA GLN A 21 -42.16 -36.98 7.49
C GLN A 21 -42.37 -38.43 7.01
N GLN A 22 -43.37 -38.73 6.21
CA GLN A 22 -43.52 -40.10 5.68
C GLN A 22 -42.50 -40.33 4.56
N PRO A 23 -41.63 -41.36 4.67
CA PRO A 23 -40.77 -41.75 3.57
C PRO A 23 -41.68 -42.29 2.45
N VAL A 24 -41.69 -41.59 1.32
CA VAL A 24 -42.37 -42.05 0.08
C VAL A 24 -41.73 -43.36 -0.35
N GLN A 25 -42.43 -44.51 -0.17
CA GLN A 25 -42.05 -45.77 -0.80
C GLN A 25 -42.22 -45.60 -2.32
N GLN A 26 -41.12 -45.36 -3.03
CA GLN A 26 -41.13 -45.37 -4.51
C GLN A 26 -41.25 -46.81 -5.00
N PRO A 27 -42.21 -47.09 -5.94
CA PRO A 27 -42.21 -48.33 -6.69
C PRO A 27 -40.97 -48.36 -7.60
N ALA A 28 -40.28 -49.51 -7.63
CA ALA A 28 -39.12 -49.75 -8.47
C ALA A 28 -39.46 -49.53 -9.95
N SER A 29 -38.97 -48.49 -10.54
CA SER A 29 -39.03 -48.22 -11.97
C SER A 29 -37.65 -47.88 -12.51
N VAL A 30 -37.17 -48.78 -13.38
CA VAL A 30 -36.26 -48.58 -14.52
C VAL A 30 -35.29 -47.39 -14.41
N GLN A 31 -34.01 -47.70 -14.20
CA GLN A 31 -32.90 -46.78 -14.31
C GLN A 31 -32.79 -46.21 -15.73
N GLN A 32 -33.31 -45.00 -15.92
CA GLN A 32 -32.89 -44.16 -17.03
C GLN A 32 -31.53 -43.53 -16.67
N PRO A 33 -30.57 -43.45 -17.60
CA PRO A 33 -29.31 -42.75 -17.34
C PRO A 33 -29.61 -41.28 -17.03
N VAL A 34 -29.33 -40.89 -15.76
CA VAL A 34 -29.40 -39.49 -15.32
C VAL A 34 -28.27 -38.76 -16.05
N TYR A 35 -28.63 -38.04 -17.12
CA TYR A 35 -27.77 -36.97 -17.61
C TYR A 35 -27.61 -35.96 -16.48
N GLN A 36 -26.44 -36.00 -15.82
CA GLN A 36 -26.04 -34.95 -14.89
C GLN A 36 -25.98 -33.63 -15.67
N GLN A 37 -27.00 -32.81 -15.48
CA GLN A 37 -26.92 -31.42 -15.94
C GLN A 37 -25.62 -30.82 -15.31
N PRO A 38 -24.77 -30.17 -16.12
CA PRO A 38 -23.60 -29.50 -15.59
C PRO A 38 -24.10 -28.53 -14.53
N VAL A 39 -23.63 -28.75 -13.29
CA VAL A 39 -23.85 -27.83 -12.18
C VAL A 39 -23.31 -26.49 -12.66
N GLN A 40 -24.23 -25.55 -12.95
CA GLN A 40 -23.82 -24.16 -13.18
C GLN A 40 -23.20 -23.66 -11.89
N VAL A 41 -21.87 -23.74 -11.82
CA VAL A 41 -21.10 -23.13 -10.76
C VAL A 41 -21.37 -21.62 -10.86
N ALA A 42 -22.16 -21.11 -9.93
CA ALA A 42 -22.38 -19.66 -9.84
C ALA A 42 -21.03 -18.96 -9.92
N PRO A 43 -20.86 -17.92 -10.74
CA PRO A 43 -19.59 -17.25 -10.88
C PRO A 43 -19.10 -16.82 -9.50
N ALA A 44 -17.90 -17.27 -9.14
CA ALA A 44 -17.30 -16.97 -7.86
C ALA A 44 -17.31 -15.45 -7.65
N LYS A 45 -17.85 -14.99 -6.51
CA LYS A 45 -17.81 -13.56 -6.17
C LYS A 45 -16.37 -13.08 -6.26
N PRO A 46 -16.09 -11.97 -6.97
CA PRO A 46 -14.75 -11.45 -7.10
C PRO A 46 -14.18 -11.19 -5.69
N SER A 47 -12.90 -11.50 -5.49
CA SER A 47 -12.26 -11.22 -4.21
C SER A 47 -12.26 -9.71 -3.95
N PRO A 48 -12.39 -9.25 -2.70
CA PRO A 48 -12.36 -7.82 -2.37
C PRO A 48 -11.10 -7.11 -2.89
N VAL A 49 -9.98 -7.82 -2.93
CA VAL A 49 -8.71 -7.34 -3.48
C VAL A 49 -8.81 -7.18 -5.01
N GLY A 50 -9.41 -8.16 -5.71
CA GLY A 50 -9.62 -8.09 -7.15
C GLY A 50 -10.53 -6.92 -7.56
N GLU A 51 -11.57 -6.64 -6.76
CA GLU A 51 -12.42 -5.46 -6.97
C GLU A 51 -11.65 -4.16 -6.74
N ALA A 52 -10.81 -4.09 -5.71
CA ALA A 52 -9.99 -2.91 -5.44
C ALA A 52 -9.02 -2.63 -6.61
N PHE A 53 -8.37 -3.65 -7.17
CA PHE A 53 -7.52 -3.48 -8.35
C PHE A 53 -8.29 -2.98 -9.58
N LYS A 54 -9.50 -3.49 -9.83
CA LYS A 54 -10.36 -2.99 -10.91
C LYS A 54 -10.73 -1.51 -10.73
N ASN A 55 -10.90 -1.09 -9.48
CA ASN A 55 -11.28 0.29 -9.13
C ASN A 55 -10.08 1.25 -9.09
N MET A 56 -8.85 0.78 -9.18
CA MET A 56 -7.64 1.60 -9.07
C MET A 56 -7.57 2.68 -10.17
N PHE A 57 -7.64 2.29 -11.44
CA PHE A 57 -7.61 3.25 -12.55
C PHE A 57 -8.83 4.17 -12.60
N PRO A 58 -10.06 3.70 -12.42
CA PRO A 58 -11.23 4.57 -12.26
C PRO A 58 -11.07 5.60 -11.14
N PHE A 59 -10.53 5.20 -9.99
CA PHE A 59 -10.27 6.12 -8.88
C PHE A 59 -9.24 7.19 -9.28
N ILE A 60 -8.09 6.80 -9.82
CA ILE A 60 -7.04 7.74 -10.28
C ILE A 60 -7.63 8.74 -11.30
N LYS A 61 -8.38 8.27 -12.29
CA LYS A 61 -9.05 9.13 -13.25
C LYS A 61 -10.03 10.10 -12.57
N SER A 62 -10.85 9.60 -11.66
CA SER A 62 -11.78 10.42 -10.88
C SER A 62 -11.07 11.49 -10.04
N TYR A 63 -9.93 11.12 -9.44
CA TYR A 63 -9.12 12.06 -8.65
C TYR A 63 -8.61 13.24 -9.49
N PHE A 64 -8.14 13.01 -10.72
CA PHE A 64 -7.69 14.08 -11.59
C PHE A 64 -8.83 14.95 -12.17
N THR A 65 -10.05 14.41 -12.23
CA THR A 65 -11.22 15.18 -12.71
C THR A 65 -11.95 15.92 -11.60
N ASN A 66 -12.10 15.29 -10.43
CA ASN A 66 -12.77 15.86 -9.26
C ASN A 66 -12.13 15.31 -7.96
N PRO A 67 -10.96 15.83 -7.56
CA PRO A 67 -10.19 15.29 -6.43
C PRO A 67 -10.99 15.26 -5.13
N LYS A 68 -11.76 16.31 -4.86
CA LYS A 68 -12.57 16.42 -3.64
C LYS A 68 -13.57 15.26 -3.50
N GLU A 69 -14.36 15.01 -4.53
CA GLU A 69 -15.36 13.94 -4.48
C GLU A 69 -14.73 12.54 -4.49
N ALA A 70 -13.66 12.37 -5.25
CA ALA A 70 -12.95 11.10 -5.30
C ALA A 70 -12.43 10.70 -3.91
N VAL A 71 -11.77 11.62 -3.19
CA VAL A 71 -11.25 11.36 -1.84
C VAL A 71 -12.38 11.22 -0.83
N LEU A 72 -13.41 12.07 -0.88
CA LEU A 72 -14.54 12.05 0.06
C LEU A 72 -15.32 10.73 -0.03
N ASN A 73 -15.62 10.28 -1.24
CA ASN A 73 -16.35 9.03 -1.47
C ASN A 73 -15.44 7.82 -1.22
N GLY A 74 -14.17 7.91 -1.64
CA GLY A 74 -13.17 6.88 -1.41
C GLY A 74 -12.89 6.63 0.05
N ALA A 75 -12.78 7.67 0.87
CA ALA A 75 -12.52 7.57 2.30
C ALA A 75 -13.56 6.71 3.05
N LYS A 76 -14.80 6.73 2.60
CA LYS A 76 -15.91 5.96 3.20
C LYS A 76 -15.94 4.49 2.77
N SER A 77 -15.50 4.16 1.56
CA SER A 77 -15.77 2.86 0.93
C SER A 77 -14.52 2.07 0.51
N ASN A 78 -13.39 2.71 0.25
CA ASN A 78 -12.28 2.11 -0.48
C ASN A 78 -11.04 1.79 0.39
N LEU A 79 -11.23 1.28 1.62
CA LEU A 79 -10.12 0.95 2.53
C LEU A 79 -9.11 -0.02 1.90
N ILE A 80 -9.57 -1.05 1.19
CA ILE A 80 -8.67 -2.03 0.56
C ILE A 80 -7.82 -1.37 -0.52
N LEU A 81 -8.41 -0.49 -1.33
CA LEU A 81 -7.69 0.28 -2.33
C LEU A 81 -6.65 1.21 -1.68
N ALA A 82 -6.97 1.84 -0.56
CA ALA A 82 -6.03 2.64 0.21
C ALA A 82 -4.83 1.81 0.70
N ILE A 83 -5.08 0.60 1.22
CA ILE A 83 -4.01 -0.32 1.64
C ILE A 83 -3.11 -0.71 0.45
N ILE A 84 -3.70 -0.98 -0.72
CA ILE A 84 -2.93 -1.28 -1.93
C ILE A 84 -2.03 -0.10 -2.32
N PHE A 85 -2.56 1.12 -2.34
CA PHE A 85 -1.75 2.30 -2.64
C PHE A 85 -0.65 2.54 -1.61
N VAL A 86 -0.91 2.31 -0.32
CA VAL A 86 0.12 2.38 0.74
C VAL A 86 1.21 1.33 0.51
N ALA A 87 0.86 0.11 0.11
CA ALA A 87 1.84 -0.93 -0.19
C ALA A 87 2.71 -0.58 -1.41
N ILE A 88 2.10 -0.02 -2.47
CA ILE A 88 2.84 0.48 -3.64
C ILE A 88 3.76 1.64 -3.23
N PHE A 89 3.28 2.56 -2.41
CA PHE A 89 4.06 3.67 -1.89
C PHE A 89 5.25 3.20 -1.05
N ALA A 90 5.06 2.22 -0.16
CA ALA A 90 6.15 1.62 0.62
C ALA A 90 7.21 0.96 -0.29
N SER A 91 6.78 0.25 -1.32
CA SER A 91 7.68 -0.34 -2.31
C SER A 91 8.50 0.73 -3.05
N THR A 92 7.89 1.90 -3.31
CA THR A 92 8.57 3.04 -3.94
C THR A 92 9.68 3.61 -3.06
N PHE A 93 9.48 3.68 -1.74
CA PHE A 93 10.54 4.11 -0.81
C PHE A 93 11.72 3.13 -0.81
N ILE A 94 11.43 1.83 -0.79
CA ILE A 94 12.48 0.80 -0.85
C ILE A 94 13.29 0.93 -2.14
N ILE A 95 12.61 1.05 -3.28
CA ILE A 95 13.25 1.21 -4.59
C ILE A 95 14.05 2.52 -4.64
N GLY A 96 13.49 3.63 -4.19
CA GLY A 96 14.17 4.92 -4.16
C GLY A 96 15.46 4.89 -3.35
N LYS A 97 15.44 4.29 -2.15
CA LYS A 97 16.63 4.12 -1.31
C LYS A 97 17.66 3.19 -1.95
N LEU A 98 17.21 2.09 -2.58
CA LEU A 98 18.09 1.19 -3.31
C LEU A 98 18.79 1.90 -4.48
N LEU A 99 18.05 2.67 -5.26
CA LEU A 99 18.61 3.44 -6.38
C LEU A 99 19.63 4.49 -5.89
N GLY A 100 19.37 5.19 -4.79
CA GLY A 100 20.32 6.13 -4.20
C GLY A 100 21.62 5.47 -3.72
N VAL A 101 21.54 4.26 -3.15
CA VAL A 101 22.73 3.49 -2.75
C VAL A 101 23.50 2.99 -3.97
N LEU A 102 22.80 2.54 -5.02
CA LEU A 102 23.43 2.11 -6.26
C LEU A 102 24.12 3.27 -6.98
N ASP A 103 23.53 4.46 -7.01
CA ASP A 103 24.18 5.66 -7.56
C ASP A 103 25.55 5.92 -6.88
N THR A 104 25.57 5.84 -5.55
CA THR A 104 26.83 5.96 -4.78
C THR A 104 27.84 4.87 -5.17
N ALA A 105 27.36 3.63 -5.43
CA ALA A 105 28.22 2.52 -5.82
C ALA A 105 28.86 2.75 -7.20
N PHE A 106 28.10 3.30 -8.15
CA PHE A 106 28.61 3.60 -9.49
C PHE A 106 29.54 4.83 -9.55
N ALA A 107 29.37 5.76 -8.60
CA ALA A 107 30.17 6.96 -8.55
C ALA A 107 31.61 6.73 -8.05
N VAL A 108 31.90 5.58 -7.40
CA VAL A 108 33.22 5.27 -6.82
C VAL A 108 33.85 4.13 -7.60
N GLU A 109 34.68 4.46 -8.58
CA GLU A 109 35.45 3.48 -9.36
C GLU A 109 36.51 2.79 -8.46
N GLY A 110 36.70 1.47 -8.66
CA GLY A 110 37.74 0.70 -7.99
C GLY A 110 37.45 0.36 -6.53
N VAL A 111 36.18 0.41 -6.10
CA VAL A 111 35.78 0.05 -4.74
C VAL A 111 34.62 -0.97 -4.78
N LYS A 112 34.82 -2.13 -4.14
CA LYS A 112 33.72 -3.07 -3.89
C LYS A 112 32.85 -2.51 -2.76
N MET A 113 31.55 -2.29 -3.01
CA MET A 113 30.61 -1.79 -2.01
C MET A 113 29.65 -2.89 -1.59
N SER A 114 29.51 -3.07 -0.27
CA SER A 114 28.49 -3.95 0.30
C SER A 114 27.17 -3.18 0.46
N ILE A 115 26.12 -3.61 -0.27
CA ILE A 115 24.80 -2.98 -0.22
C ILE A 115 24.05 -3.52 1.01
N PRO A 116 23.60 -2.66 1.93
CA PRO A 116 22.89 -3.06 3.13
C PRO A 116 21.39 -3.31 2.85
N PHE A 117 21.06 -4.38 2.12
CA PHE A 117 19.69 -4.68 1.69
C PHE A 117 18.66 -4.73 2.82
N ILE A 118 19.02 -5.31 3.98
CA ILE A 118 18.11 -5.43 5.12
C ILE A 118 17.78 -4.04 5.67
N GLN A 119 18.78 -3.17 5.81
CA GLN A 119 18.60 -1.81 6.29
C GLN A 119 17.74 -0.99 5.31
N ILE A 120 17.99 -1.12 4.01
CA ILE A 120 17.19 -0.47 2.96
C ILE A 120 15.73 -0.93 3.03
N LEU A 121 15.49 -2.22 3.14
CA LEU A 121 14.14 -2.78 3.26
C LEU A 121 13.42 -2.27 4.51
N LEU A 122 14.06 -2.39 5.67
CA LEU A 122 13.48 -1.97 6.95
C LEU A 122 13.21 -0.46 6.99
N THR A 123 14.18 0.35 6.59
CA THR A 123 14.01 1.82 6.60
C THR A 123 12.96 2.27 5.59
N GLY A 124 12.87 1.64 4.41
CA GLY A 124 11.83 1.96 3.43
C GLY A 124 10.42 1.65 3.95
N ILE A 125 10.23 0.51 4.63
CA ILE A 125 8.95 0.16 5.27
C ILE A 125 8.64 1.12 6.43
N ILE A 126 9.63 1.42 7.27
CA ILE A 126 9.47 2.33 8.42
C ILE A 126 9.11 3.73 7.93
N ASP A 127 9.82 4.28 6.95
CA ASP A 127 9.53 5.60 6.39
C ASP A 127 8.12 5.68 5.83
N ALA A 128 7.71 4.74 4.99
CA ALA A 128 6.37 4.72 4.44
C ALA A 128 5.29 4.59 5.52
N SER A 129 5.53 3.74 6.53
CA SER A 129 4.60 3.54 7.65
C SER A 129 4.49 4.79 8.52
N LEU A 130 5.61 5.45 8.80
CA LEU A 130 5.63 6.71 9.54
C LEU A 130 4.92 7.82 8.76
N TRP A 131 5.19 7.93 7.46
CA TRP A 131 4.53 8.90 6.61
C TRP A 131 3.01 8.77 6.67
N VAL A 132 2.49 7.59 6.36
CA VAL A 132 1.05 7.34 6.32
C VAL A 132 0.45 7.38 7.72
N GLY A 133 1.07 6.70 8.69
CA GLY A 133 0.56 6.60 10.06
C GLY A 133 0.60 7.93 10.79
N LEU A 134 1.74 8.63 10.75
CA LEU A 134 1.90 9.93 11.41
C LEU A 134 1.01 10.99 10.77
N SER A 135 0.98 11.08 9.44
CA SER A 135 0.10 12.01 8.73
C SER A 135 -1.37 11.75 9.07
N THR A 136 -1.79 10.48 9.10
CA THR A 136 -3.14 10.10 9.52
C THR A 136 -3.44 10.57 10.94
N LEU A 137 -2.53 10.31 11.87
CA LEU A 137 -2.70 10.68 13.28
C LEU A 137 -2.77 12.20 13.47
N VAL A 138 -1.81 12.92 12.89
CA VAL A 138 -1.74 14.40 12.98
C VAL A 138 -3.01 15.02 12.41
N LEU A 139 -3.41 14.61 11.21
CA LEU A 139 -4.58 15.16 10.55
C LEU A 139 -5.89 14.80 11.28
N PHE A 140 -5.99 13.57 11.79
CA PHE A 140 -7.13 13.14 12.61
C PHE A 140 -7.24 13.96 13.89
N VAL A 141 -6.14 14.08 14.65
CA VAL A 141 -6.11 14.82 15.92
C VAL A 141 -6.44 16.30 15.69
N ILE A 142 -5.79 16.93 14.71
CA ILE A 142 -6.02 18.34 14.41
C ILE A 142 -7.46 18.58 13.95
N ALA A 143 -8.01 17.74 13.05
CA ALA A 143 -9.41 17.85 12.65
C ALA A 143 -10.34 17.77 13.85
N LYS A 144 -10.09 16.82 14.79
CA LYS A 144 -10.89 16.69 16.03
C LYS A 144 -10.76 17.89 16.96
N MET A 145 -9.55 18.42 17.17
CA MET A 145 -9.31 19.60 18.01
C MET A 145 -10.07 20.84 17.52
N PHE A 146 -10.24 20.96 16.22
CA PHE A 146 -10.96 22.07 15.61
C PHE A 146 -12.44 21.79 15.33
N GLY A 147 -13.00 20.74 15.97
CA GLY A 147 -14.44 20.43 15.92
C GLY A 147 -14.87 19.63 14.69
N GLY A 148 -13.93 19.03 13.98
CA GLY A 148 -14.22 18.16 12.84
C GLY A 148 -14.87 16.84 13.23
N ASN A 149 -15.73 16.34 12.35
CA ASN A 149 -16.40 15.05 12.52
C ASN A 149 -15.82 14.01 11.55
N ILE A 150 -14.69 13.42 11.92
CA ILE A 150 -14.00 12.37 11.15
C ILE A 150 -13.69 11.20 12.08
N ASN A 151 -13.74 9.96 11.59
CA ASN A 151 -13.20 8.81 12.29
C ASN A 151 -11.79 8.44 11.77
N PHE A 152 -11.04 7.70 12.58
CA PHE A 152 -9.65 7.35 12.24
C PHE A 152 -9.54 6.51 10.96
N LYS A 153 -10.49 5.59 10.72
CA LYS A 153 -10.53 4.77 9.51
C LYS A 153 -10.71 5.63 8.25
N GLU A 154 -11.59 6.63 8.30
CA GLU A 154 -11.79 7.56 7.17
C GLU A 154 -10.53 8.40 6.93
N ALA A 155 -9.89 8.91 7.99
CA ALA A 155 -8.64 9.64 7.87
C ALA A 155 -7.54 8.78 7.24
N PHE A 156 -7.35 7.55 7.74
CA PHE A 156 -6.38 6.60 7.19
C PHE A 156 -6.68 6.26 5.72
N THR A 157 -7.95 5.99 5.40
CA THR A 157 -8.34 5.67 4.03
C THR A 157 -8.07 6.86 3.09
N ALA A 158 -8.39 8.09 3.52
CA ALA A 158 -8.14 9.29 2.72
C ALA A 158 -6.64 9.52 2.48
N VAL A 159 -5.82 9.42 3.53
CA VAL A 159 -4.35 9.52 3.42
C VAL A 159 -3.81 8.44 2.49
N GLY A 160 -4.20 7.19 2.71
CA GLY A 160 -3.75 6.05 1.92
C GLY A 160 -4.13 6.15 0.44
N LEU A 161 -5.36 6.62 0.14
CA LEU A 161 -5.79 6.83 -1.25
C LEU A 161 -4.96 7.88 -1.97
N GLN A 162 -4.41 8.87 -1.27
CA GLN A 162 -3.63 9.95 -1.88
C GLN A 162 -2.15 9.61 -2.03
N THR A 163 -1.67 8.48 -1.50
CA THR A 163 -0.26 8.09 -1.62
C THR A 163 0.18 7.83 -3.05
N PHE A 164 -0.73 7.57 -3.99
CA PHE A 164 -0.37 7.41 -5.40
C PHE A 164 0.23 8.69 -6.00
N VAL A 165 -0.15 9.88 -5.49
CA VAL A 165 0.36 11.16 -5.99
C VAL A 165 1.87 11.29 -5.80
N PRO A 166 2.43 11.13 -4.58
CA PRO A 166 3.87 11.20 -4.38
C PRO A 166 4.62 9.99 -4.96
N THR A 167 3.97 8.84 -5.11
CA THR A 167 4.61 7.62 -5.62
C THR A 167 5.34 7.85 -6.96
N ALA A 168 4.67 8.48 -7.92
CA ALA A 168 5.25 8.75 -9.22
C ALA A 168 6.44 9.73 -9.14
N LEU A 169 6.32 10.77 -8.31
CA LEU A 169 7.38 11.78 -8.13
C LEU A 169 8.59 11.21 -7.39
N ILE A 170 8.38 10.35 -6.39
CA ILE A 170 9.48 9.69 -5.66
C ILE A 170 10.23 8.71 -6.57
N LEU A 171 9.52 7.94 -7.41
CA LEU A 171 10.16 7.11 -8.43
C LEU A 171 10.96 7.95 -9.42
N LEU A 172 10.40 9.06 -9.90
CA LEU A 172 11.09 9.97 -10.80
C LEU A 172 12.34 10.58 -10.12
N SER A 173 12.25 10.94 -8.84
CA SER A 173 13.41 11.39 -8.05
C SER A 173 14.49 10.33 -8.01
N GLY A 174 14.15 9.06 -7.71
CA GLY A 174 15.12 7.96 -7.70
C GLY A 174 15.83 7.75 -9.05
N ILE A 175 15.10 7.85 -10.16
CA ILE A 175 15.69 7.76 -11.50
C ILE A 175 16.57 8.98 -11.80
N SER A 176 16.13 10.17 -11.39
CA SER A 176 16.86 11.42 -11.62
C SER A 176 18.18 11.48 -10.86
N ALA A 177 18.34 10.70 -9.78
CA ALA A 177 19.57 10.63 -8.99
C ALA A 177 20.77 10.19 -9.84
N PHE A 178 20.57 9.32 -10.84
CA PHE A 178 21.62 8.91 -11.78
C PHE A 178 22.08 10.03 -12.74
N ILE A 179 21.34 11.14 -12.82
CA ILE A 179 21.67 12.30 -13.65
C ILE A 179 22.27 13.40 -12.77
N ASP A 180 21.57 13.75 -11.72
CA ASP A 180 21.95 14.81 -10.77
C ASP A 180 21.22 14.60 -9.43
N THR A 181 22.00 14.39 -8.38
CA THR A 181 21.47 14.14 -7.01
C THR A 181 20.77 15.36 -6.44
N THR A 182 21.20 16.56 -6.80
CA THR A 182 20.59 17.83 -6.35
C THR A 182 19.21 17.97 -6.98
N PHE A 183 19.09 17.72 -8.28
CA PHE A 183 17.81 17.73 -8.98
C PHE A 183 16.84 16.65 -8.44
N ALA A 184 17.33 15.45 -8.20
CA ALA A 184 16.57 14.38 -7.56
C ALA A 184 16.00 14.80 -6.19
N SER A 185 16.81 15.45 -5.37
CA SER A 185 16.41 16.00 -4.07
C SER A 185 15.30 17.04 -4.19
N TYR A 186 15.35 17.92 -5.18
CA TYR A 186 14.27 18.87 -5.43
C TYR A 186 12.95 18.19 -5.80
N ILE A 187 12.98 17.17 -6.67
CA ILE A 187 11.78 16.40 -7.04
C ILE A 187 11.21 15.69 -5.80
N TYR A 188 12.06 15.08 -4.98
CA TYR A 188 11.65 14.42 -3.76
C TYR A 188 10.97 15.38 -2.78
N ASN A 189 11.61 16.52 -2.51
CA ASN A 189 11.03 17.53 -1.62
C ASN A 189 9.71 18.10 -2.16
N LEU A 190 9.61 18.30 -3.47
CA LEU A 190 8.38 18.73 -4.12
C LEU A 190 7.26 17.71 -3.93
N ALA A 191 7.56 16.41 -4.10
CA ALA A 191 6.59 15.33 -3.88
C ALA A 191 6.00 15.37 -2.47
N ILE A 192 6.88 15.55 -1.48
CA ILE A 192 6.53 15.65 -0.06
C ILE A 192 5.63 16.85 0.21
N ILE A 193 6.05 18.04 -0.24
CA ILE A 193 5.30 19.28 -0.01
C ILE A 193 3.92 19.19 -0.65
N VAL A 194 3.85 18.82 -1.93
CA VAL A 194 2.58 18.73 -2.66
C VAL A 194 1.64 17.76 -1.98
N TRP A 195 2.13 16.57 -1.61
CA TRP A 195 1.30 15.57 -0.96
C TRP A 195 0.82 16.02 0.42
N THR A 196 1.71 16.58 1.26
CA THR A 196 1.34 17.05 2.59
C THR A 196 0.30 18.17 2.55
N VAL A 197 0.47 19.10 1.61
CA VAL A 197 -0.48 20.21 1.42
C VAL A 197 -1.84 19.72 0.94
N THR A 198 -1.87 18.86 -0.08
CA THR A 198 -3.12 18.32 -0.61
C THR A 198 -3.87 17.47 0.42
N MET A 199 -3.16 16.62 1.14
CA MET A 199 -3.72 15.80 2.21
C MET A 199 -4.31 16.64 3.35
N ALA A 200 -3.54 17.61 3.85
CA ALA A 200 -4.00 18.48 4.93
C ALA A 200 -5.25 19.26 4.52
N PHE A 201 -5.25 19.77 3.30
CA PHE A 201 -6.40 20.48 2.75
C PHE A 201 -7.63 19.58 2.65
N ASP A 202 -7.52 18.40 2.06
CA ASP A 202 -8.64 17.49 1.86
C ASP A 202 -9.21 16.96 3.16
N ILE A 203 -8.36 16.56 4.11
CA ILE A 203 -8.84 15.97 5.37
C ILE A 203 -9.47 17.05 6.26
N ILE A 204 -8.86 18.20 6.40
CA ILE A 204 -9.38 19.25 7.29
C ILE A 204 -10.59 19.93 6.70
N ASN A 205 -10.56 20.28 5.41
CA ASN A 205 -11.61 21.09 4.81
C ASN A 205 -12.76 20.25 4.25
N ASN A 206 -12.50 19.06 3.73
CA ASN A 206 -13.49 18.26 3.03
C ASN A 206 -14.04 17.13 3.89
N ILE A 207 -13.16 16.27 4.43
CA ILE A 207 -13.57 15.05 5.16
C ILE A 207 -13.84 15.39 6.62
N GLY A 208 -12.95 16.13 7.26
CA GLY A 208 -13.05 16.50 8.68
C GLY A 208 -14.18 17.46 8.99
N SER A 209 -14.75 18.12 7.97
CA SER A 209 -15.89 19.05 8.11
C SER A 209 -15.67 20.14 9.16
N VAL A 210 -14.45 20.65 9.30
CA VAL A 210 -14.18 21.83 10.13
C VAL A 210 -14.93 23.02 9.52
N THR A 211 -15.79 23.68 10.27
CA THR A 211 -16.76 24.63 9.71
C THR A 211 -16.23 26.07 9.62
N GLU A 212 -15.49 26.52 10.63
CA GLU A 212 -15.02 27.89 10.72
C GLU A 212 -13.78 28.14 9.85
N VAL A 213 -13.82 29.13 8.97
CA VAL A 213 -12.74 29.42 8.01
C VAL A 213 -11.40 29.70 8.70
N GLY A 214 -11.38 30.48 9.77
CA GLY A 214 -10.15 30.74 10.53
C GLY A 214 -9.55 29.49 11.16
N LYS A 215 -10.40 28.63 11.73
CA LYS A 215 -9.97 27.35 12.28
C LYS A 215 -9.43 26.41 11.19
N LYS A 216 -10.06 26.35 10.02
CA LYS A 216 -9.55 25.58 8.86
C LYS A 216 -8.15 25.99 8.49
N PHE A 217 -7.90 27.29 8.36
CA PHE A 217 -6.60 27.82 7.96
C PHE A 217 -5.50 27.44 8.98
N ILE A 218 -5.73 27.72 10.26
CA ILE A 218 -4.78 27.41 11.34
C ILE A 218 -4.55 25.90 11.44
N ALA A 219 -5.62 25.09 11.39
CA ALA A 219 -5.53 23.64 11.44
C ALA A 219 -4.70 23.08 10.27
N THR A 220 -4.92 23.59 9.06
CA THR A 220 -4.17 23.17 7.86
C THR A 220 -2.70 23.53 7.99
N LEU A 221 -2.35 24.76 8.39
CA LEU A 221 -0.96 25.16 8.58
C LEU A 221 -0.26 24.35 9.68
N ALA A 222 -0.94 24.12 10.82
CA ALA A 222 -0.40 23.34 11.91
C ALA A 222 -0.13 21.88 11.46
N ALA A 223 -1.08 21.28 10.73
CA ALA A 223 -0.92 19.91 10.21
C ALA A 223 0.27 19.79 9.26
N ILE A 224 0.40 20.73 8.32
CA ILE A 224 1.51 20.78 7.37
C ILE A 224 2.85 20.93 8.12
N GLY A 225 2.95 21.91 9.01
CA GLY A 225 4.18 22.19 9.76
C GLY A 225 4.64 20.99 10.61
N ILE A 226 3.71 20.38 11.35
CA ILE A 226 4.00 19.19 12.18
C ILE A 226 4.39 17.99 11.31
N ALA A 227 3.65 17.71 10.24
CA ALA A 227 3.93 16.58 9.36
C ALA A 227 5.30 16.70 8.70
N ILE A 228 5.60 17.86 8.10
CA ILE A 228 6.90 18.09 7.44
C ILE A 228 8.04 18.07 8.46
N GLY A 229 7.91 18.78 9.58
CA GLY A 229 8.97 18.84 10.60
C GLY A 229 9.32 17.47 11.19
N PHE A 230 8.30 16.70 11.52
CA PHE A 230 8.50 15.35 12.07
C PHE A 230 9.11 14.39 11.05
N PHE A 231 8.63 14.46 9.82
CA PHE A 231 9.13 13.59 8.77
C PHE A 231 10.60 13.86 8.46
N THR A 232 10.96 15.12 8.21
CA THR A 232 12.36 15.47 7.89
C THR A 232 13.32 15.07 8.99
N PHE A 233 12.90 15.19 10.26
CA PHE A 233 13.71 14.77 11.40
C PHE A 233 13.92 13.24 11.44
N ILE A 234 12.84 12.44 11.27
CA ILE A 234 12.92 10.97 11.37
C ILE A 234 13.61 10.38 10.15
N SER A 235 13.23 10.80 8.94
CA SER A 235 13.82 10.29 7.70
C SER A 235 15.32 10.56 7.65
N GLY A 236 15.77 11.76 8.06
CA GLY A 236 17.19 12.06 8.15
C GLY A 236 17.96 11.15 9.11
N LYS A 237 17.36 10.72 10.23
CA LYS A 237 17.98 9.74 11.14
C LYS A 237 18.05 8.34 10.54
N LEU A 238 17.02 7.91 9.81
CA LEU A 238 17.02 6.61 9.14
C LEU A 238 18.03 6.55 7.99
N ASP A 239 18.17 7.63 7.23
CA ASP A 239 19.15 7.71 6.14
C ASP A 239 20.59 7.68 6.67
N LEU A 240 20.86 8.35 7.80
CA LEU A 240 22.16 8.23 8.50
C LEU A 240 22.45 6.79 8.91
N TRP A 241 21.45 6.07 9.42
CA TRP A 241 21.61 4.66 9.78
C TRP A 241 21.95 3.77 8.59
N ILE A 242 21.38 4.03 7.41
CA ILE A 242 21.77 3.33 6.18
C ILE A 242 23.22 3.65 5.83
N ALA A 243 23.59 4.94 5.83
CA ALA A 243 24.93 5.39 5.48
C ALA A 243 26.01 4.77 6.37
N GLU A 244 25.76 4.66 7.68
CA GLU A 244 26.68 4.02 8.64
C GLU A 244 26.88 2.52 8.38
N ASN A 245 25.95 1.86 7.67
CA ASN A 245 26.03 0.43 7.35
C ASN A 245 26.56 0.14 5.94
N ILE A 246 26.84 1.15 5.14
CA ILE A 246 27.52 0.99 3.86
C ILE A 246 28.99 0.70 4.13
N LYS A 247 29.47 -0.45 3.66
CA LYS A 247 30.88 -0.84 3.79
C LYS A 247 31.56 -0.70 2.44
N PHE A 248 32.63 0.06 2.42
CA PHE A 248 33.53 0.19 1.27
C PHE A 248 34.75 -0.70 1.49
N LYS A 249 35.05 -1.59 0.54
CA LYS A 249 36.29 -2.37 0.52
C LYS A 249 37.07 -1.89 -0.70
N SER A 250 38.26 -1.29 -0.46
CA SER A 250 39.19 -0.95 -1.56
C SER A 250 39.58 -2.25 -2.26
N ILE A 251 39.48 -2.28 -3.59
CA ILE A 251 40.00 -3.39 -4.38
C ILE A 251 41.52 -3.23 -4.39
N SER A 252 42.20 -4.15 -3.71
CA SER A 252 43.66 -4.24 -3.80
C SER A 252 44.05 -4.81 -5.18
N TYR A 253 45.21 -4.42 -5.69
CA TYR A 253 45.78 -5.02 -6.91
C TYR A 253 45.93 -6.55 -6.74
N GLU A 254 46.15 -7.03 -5.53
CA GLU A 254 46.23 -8.44 -5.21
C GLU A 254 44.88 -9.15 -5.36
N ASP A 255 43.75 -8.55 -4.93
CA ASP A 255 42.41 -9.10 -5.10
C ASP A 255 42.04 -9.24 -6.60
N VAL A 256 42.50 -8.32 -7.45
CA VAL A 256 42.26 -8.37 -8.90
C VAL A 256 43.10 -9.47 -9.57
N LEU A 257 44.33 -9.64 -9.12
CA LEU A 257 45.20 -10.68 -9.65
C LEU A 257 44.74 -12.09 -9.22
N GLU A 258 44.19 -12.22 -8.04
CA GLU A 258 43.62 -13.48 -7.54
C GLU A 258 42.36 -13.86 -8.33
N ASP A 259 41.39 -12.94 -8.53
CA ASP A 259 40.21 -13.14 -9.38
C ASP A 259 40.63 -13.53 -10.85
N TYR A 260 41.66 -12.89 -11.39
CA TYR A 260 42.18 -13.22 -12.73
C TYR A 260 42.89 -14.58 -12.80
N ALA A 261 43.56 -14.95 -11.75
CA ALA A 261 44.27 -16.25 -11.67
C ALA A 261 43.26 -17.40 -11.54
N ASP A 262 42.17 -17.21 -10.79
CA ASP A 262 41.09 -18.20 -10.68
C ASP A 262 40.32 -18.33 -12.00
N ASP A 263 39.95 -17.23 -12.69
CA ASP A 263 39.32 -17.26 -13.99
C ASP A 263 40.20 -17.95 -15.05
N LEU A 264 41.53 -17.77 -15.00
CA LEU A 264 42.50 -18.45 -15.88
C LEU A 264 42.59 -19.93 -15.51
N ALA A 265 42.61 -20.30 -14.26
CA ALA A 265 42.65 -21.70 -13.80
C ALA A 265 41.40 -22.47 -14.29
N ASP A 266 40.21 -21.90 -14.12
CA ASP A 266 38.94 -22.47 -14.61
C ASP A 266 38.93 -22.59 -16.15
N ALA A 267 39.46 -21.58 -16.86
CA ALA A 267 39.56 -21.63 -18.31
C ALA A 267 40.56 -22.71 -18.83
N PHE A 268 41.55 -23.06 -18.01
CA PHE A 268 42.51 -24.15 -18.35
C PHE A 268 42.03 -25.55 -17.95
N GLU A 269 41.14 -25.67 -16.94
CA GLU A 269 40.50 -26.96 -16.61
C GLU A 269 39.54 -27.44 -17.73
N ASP A 270 38.92 -26.52 -18.46
CA ASP A 270 38.06 -26.85 -19.63
C ASP A 270 38.85 -27.28 -20.88
N PHE A 271 40.18 -27.19 -20.89
CA PHE A 271 41.08 -27.70 -21.93
C PHE A 271 41.71 -29.03 -21.47
N ASP A 272 40.92 -30.07 -21.38
CA ASP A 272 41.44 -31.47 -21.32
C ASP A 272 42.10 -31.77 -22.66
N PHE A 273 43.45 -31.94 -22.63
CA PHE A 273 44.23 -32.46 -23.72
C PHE A 273 44.25 -33.99 -23.69
#